data_8a2591151a05dce2d797ae06201acdc8
#
_entry.id   8a2591151a05dce2d797ae06201acdc8
#
_cell.length_a   1.000
_cell.length_b   1.000
_cell.length_c   1.000
_cell.angle_alpha   90.00
_cell.angle_beta   90.00
_cell.angle_gamma   90.00
#
_symmetry.space_group_name_H-M   'P 1'
#
loop_
_entity.id
_entity.type
_entity.pdbx_description
1 polymer ?
#
loop_
_entity_poly.entity_id
_entity_poly.type
_entity_poly.pdbx_seq_one_letter_code
_entity_poly.pdbx_strand_id
1 'polypeptide(L)'
;PAVDAVVAQLLAAGLAPDDLVVDAGNSLYTDTIRREREYAGRLKFFGSGVSGGELGARFGPSLMPGGDRAAYRRLRPIWEAIAAKVDPVSGRELGGVAPGRPLRGGVPCTAYIGPNGAGHFVKMVHNGIEYADMQVIGESYWLLRELGGLPADAIGDVFATWNRGDLASYLIEITADILHQRDPV
;
A
#
# COMPACT_ATOMS: atom_id res chain seq x y z
N PRO A 1 16.02 -2.31 -14.01
CA PRO A 1 17.04 -3.25 -13.55
C PRO A 1 16.45 -4.56 -13.03
N ALA A 2 16.00 -4.68 -11.75
CA ALA A 2 15.53 -5.97 -11.24
C ALA A 2 14.26 -6.47 -11.94
N VAL A 3 13.26 -5.63 -12.09
CA VAL A 3 11.99 -5.97 -12.76
C VAL A 3 12.25 -6.40 -14.21
N ASP A 4 13.09 -5.66 -14.94
CA ASP A 4 13.40 -5.99 -16.34
C ASP A 4 14.12 -7.34 -16.46
N ALA A 5 15.04 -7.65 -15.52
CA ALA A 5 15.73 -8.94 -15.47
C ALA A 5 14.76 -10.10 -15.19
N VAL A 6 13.83 -9.92 -14.25
CA VAL A 6 12.81 -10.93 -13.93
C VAL A 6 11.89 -11.16 -15.13
N VAL A 7 11.41 -10.10 -15.78
CA VAL A 7 10.54 -10.24 -16.96
C VAL A 7 11.27 -10.94 -18.11
N ALA A 8 12.56 -10.63 -18.33
CA ALA A 8 13.37 -11.33 -19.33
C ALA A 8 13.49 -12.83 -19.03
N GLN A 9 13.69 -13.22 -17.77
CA GLN A 9 13.71 -14.63 -17.34
C GLN A 9 12.35 -15.33 -17.56
N LEU A 10 11.26 -14.65 -17.22
CA LEU A 10 9.91 -15.17 -17.42
C LEU A 10 9.59 -15.40 -18.92
N LEU A 11 9.99 -14.46 -19.77
CA LEU A 11 9.86 -14.62 -21.22
C LEU A 11 10.70 -15.77 -21.75
N ALA A 12 11.93 -15.94 -21.26
CA ALA A 12 12.79 -17.08 -21.60
C ALA A 12 12.23 -18.41 -21.11
N ALA A 13 11.46 -18.39 -20.02
CA ALA A 13 10.74 -19.56 -19.49
C ALA A 13 9.46 -19.90 -20.27
N GLY A 14 9.07 -19.12 -21.29
CA GLY A 14 7.98 -19.46 -22.20
C GLY A 14 6.65 -18.74 -21.93
N LEU A 15 6.67 -17.57 -21.27
CA LEU A 15 5.46 -16.75 -21.18
C LEU A 15 4.92 -16.37 -22.56
N ALA A 16 3.61 -16.50 -22.70
CA ALA A 16 2.87 -16.20 -23.92
C ALA A 16 2.30 -14.77 -23.95
N PRO A 17 1.92 -14.23 -25.12
CA PRO A 17 1.40 -12.86 -25.27
C PRO A 17 0.17 -12.52 -24.39
N ASP A 18 -0.61 -13.52 -24.02
CA ASP A 18 -1.78 -13.33 -23.16
C ASP A 18 -1.49 -13.55 -21.67
N ASP A 19 -0.27 -13.95 -21.32
CA ASP A 19 0.13 -14.05 -19.92
C ASP A 19 0.28 -12.65 -19.32
N LEU A 20 -0.07 -12.55 -18.04
CA LEU A 20 -0.10 -11.30 -17.31
C LEU A 20 0.97 -11.28 -16.23
N VAL A 21 1.88 -10.34 -16.34
CA VAL A 21 2.89 -10.06 -15.32
C VAL A 21 2.49 -8.79 -14.57
N VAL A 22 2.37 -8.90 -13.25
CA VAL A 22 2.03 -7.79 -12.37
C VAL A 22 3.26 -7.37 -11.57
N ASP A 23 3.69 -6.13 -11.74
CA ASP A 23 4.66 -5.48 -10.87
C ASP A 23 3.91 -4.83 -9.70
N ALA A 24 4.01 -5.42 -8.53
CA ALA A 24 3.39 -4.93 -7.29
C ALA A 24 4.40 -4.22 -6.36
N GLY A 25 5.58 -3.89 -6.87
CA GLY A 25 6.59 -3.11 -6.15
C GLY A 25 6.34 -1.60 -6.20
N ASN A 26 7.20 -0.83 -5.52
CA ASN A 26 7.22 0.63 -5.63
C ASN A 26 8.03 1.08 -6.85
N SER A 27 7.65 0.63 -8.03
CA SER A 27 8.34 0.96 -9.27
C SER A 27 8.03 2.39 -9.72
N LEU A 28 9.01 3.03 -10.35
CA LEU A 28 8.81 4.34 -10.98
C LEU A 28 7.77 4.22 -12.11
N TYR A 29 6.73 5.04 -12.05
CA TYR A 29 5.60 4.95 -12.99
C TYR A 29 6.00 5.15 -14.46
N THR A 30 7.01 5.96 -14.75
CA THR A 30 7.54 6.14 -16.11
C THR A 30 8.20 4.88 -16.64
N ASP A 31 8.89 4.11 -15.78
CA ASP A 31 9.43 2.80 -16.12
C ASP A 31 8.32 1.78 -16.40
N THR A 32 7.23 1.84 -15.64
CA THR A 32 6.06 0.99 -15.88
C THR A 32 5.45 1.28 -17.25
N ILE A 33 5.31 2.54 -17.61
CA ILE A 33 4.84 2.97 -18.94
C ILE A 33 5.78 2.45 -20.06
N ARG A 34 7.10 2.55 -19.85
CA ARG A 34 8.10 2.03 -20.78
C ARG A 34 7.95 0.51 -20.94
N ARG A 35 7.88 -0.22 -19.84
CA ARG A 35 7.74 -1.69 -19.83
C ARG A 35 6.47 -2.17 -20.51
N GLU A 36 5.34 -1.53 -20.24
CA GLU A 36 4.07 -1.84 -20.91
C GLU A 36 4.19 -1.74 -22.44
N ARG A 37 4.92 -0.72 -22.95
CA ARG A 37 5.18 -0.55 -24.37
C ARG A 37 6.16 -1.57 -24.94
N GLU A 38 7.27 -1.80 -24.24
CA GLU A 38 8.34 -2.74 -24.68
C GLU A 38 7.87 -4.18 -24.73
N TYR A 39 6.98 -4.58 -23.82
CA TYR A 39 6.47 -5.94 -23.74
C TYR A 39 5.17 -6.14 -24.53
N ALA A 40 4.61 -5.09 -25.14
CA ALA A 40 3.40 -5.18 -25.96
C ALA A 40 3.54 -6.26 -27.04
N GLY A 41 2.55 -7.16 -27.13
CA GLY A 41 2.56 -8.30 -28.04
C GLY A 41 3.42 -9.50 -27.59
N ARG A 42 4.17 -9.39 -26.50
CA ARG A 42 4.96 -10.50 -25.91
C ARG A 42 4.38 -11.02 -24.59
N LEU A 43 3.81 -10.14 -23.82
CA LEU A 43 3.05 -10.40 -22.60
C LEU A 43 2.21 -9.17 -22.25
N LYS A 44 1.34 -9.27 -21.28
CA LYS A 44 0.63 -8.14 -20.69
C LYS A 44 1.34 -7.72 -19.39
N PHE A 45 1.97 -6.55 -19.42
CA PHE A 45 2.59 -5.97 -18.24
C PHE A 45 1.61 -5.04 -17.53
N PHE A 46 1.55 -5.13 -16.20
CA PHE A 46 0.59 -4.40 -15.38
C PHE A 46 1.24 -3.89 -14.10
N GLY A 47 1.11 -2.61 -13.79
CA GLY A 47 1.62 -2.02 -12.56
C GLY A 47 0.51 -1.87 -11.50
N SER A 48 0.78 -2.27 -10.27
CA SER A 48 -0.16 -2.08 -9.16
C SER A 48 0.56 -1.54 -7.94
N GLY A 49 0.21 -0.35 -7.49
CA GLY A 49 0.61 0.13 -6.18
C GLY A 49 -0.01 -0.75 -5.08
N VAL A 50 0.74 -0.96 -4.02
CA VAL A 50 0.32 -1.72 -2.83
C VAL A 50 0.63 -0.91 -1.59
N SER A 51 -0.32 -0.77 -0.68
CA SER A 51 -0.17 -0.07 0.59
C SER A 51 -0.73 -0.87 1.75
N GLY A 52 -0.20 -0.65 2.97
CA GLY A 52 -0.63 -1.31 4.20
C GLY A 52 0.52 -1.95 5.00
N GLY A 53 1.76 -1.79 4.56
CA GLY A 53 2.93 -2.37 5.23
C GLY A 53 2.87 -3.90 5.35
N GLU A 54 3.55 -4.46 6.35
CA GLU A 54 3.56 -5.90 6.60
C GLU A 54 2.18 -6.44 6.96
N LEU A 55 1.46 -5.72 7.81
CA LEU A 55 0.10 -6.13 8.23
C LEU A 55 -0.85 -6.13 7.03
N GLY A 56 -0.83 -5.10 6.19
CA GLY A 56 -1.61 -5.07 4.96
C GLY A 56 -1.26 -6.22 4.01
N ALA A 57 0.03 -6.52 3.83
CA ALA A 57 0.45 -7.64 3.00
C ALA A 57 -0.08 -9.00 3.50
N ARG A 58 -0.20 -9.17 4.82
CA ARG A 58 -0.68 -10.41 5.44
C ARG A 58 -2.19 -10.52 5.53
N PHE A 59 -2.88 -9.42 5.78
CA PHE A 59 -4.29 -9.43 6.17
C PHE A 59 -5.22 -8.73 5.19
N GLY A 60 -4.70 -7.96 4.26
CA GLY A 60 -5.45 -7.26 3.23
C GLY A 60 -4.83 -5.89 2.93
N PRO A 61 -4.21 -5.70 1.76
CA PRO A 61 -3.65 -4.43 1.36
C PRO A 61 -4.69 -3.51 0.73
N SER A 62 -4.39 -2.21 0.69
CA SER A 62 -4.98 -1.30 -0.29
C SER A 62 -4.26 -1.47 -1.63
N LEU A 63 -4.99 -1.66 -2.72
CA LEU A 63 -4.45 -1.97 -4.03
C LEU A 63 -4.83 -0.89 -5.06
N MET A 64 -3.83 -0.42 -5.80
CA MET A 64 -3.93 0.65 -6.78
C MET A 64 -3.54 0.13 -8.18
N PRO A 65 -4.41 -0.69 -8.82
CA PRO A 65 -4.12 -1.28 -10.12
C PRO A 65 -4.22 -0.25 -11.26
N GLY A 66 -3.20 -0.20 -12.13
CA GLY A 66 -3.18 0.63 -13.32
C GLY A 66 -2.50 -0.08 -14.49
N GLY A 67 -3.08 0.02 -15.68
CA GLY A 67 -2.60 -0.63 -16.89
C GLY A 67 -3.71 -0.93 -17.87
N ASP A 68 -3.54 -1.91 -18.75
CA ASP A 68 -4.56 -2.32 -19.71
C ASP A 68 -5.88 -2.73 -19.04
N ARG A 69 -6.98 -2.14 -19.47
CA ARG A 69 -8.30 -2.37 -18.85
C ARG A 69 -8.83 -3.80 -19.05
N ALA A 70 -8.41 -4.47 -20.12
CA ALA A 70 -8.79 -5.87 -20.35
C ALA A 70 -8.01 -6.80 -19.41
N ALA A 71 -6.72 -6.51 -19.20
CA ALA A 71 -5.90 -7.19 -18.20
C ALA A 71 -6.46 -6.98 -16.78
N TYR A 72 -6.87 -5.76 -16.44
CA TYR A 72 -7.50 -5.49 -15.16
C TYR A 72 -8.75 -6.34 -14.92
N ARG A 73 -9.61 -6.54 -15.91
CA ARG A 73 -10.80 -7.40 -15.75
C ARG A 73 -10.46 -8.84 -15.34
N ARG A 74 -9.29 -9.35 -15.75
CA ARG A 74 -8.79 -10.67 -15.32
C ARG A 74 -8.25 -10.65 -13.88
N LEU A 75 -7.59 -9.54 -13.48
CA LEU A 75 -7.04 -9.37 -12.13
C LEU A 75 -8.10 -9.01 -11.10
N ARG A 76 -9.15 -8.31 -11.48
CA ARG A 76 -10.15 -7.75 -10.58
C ARG A 76 -10.68 -8.75 -9.55
N PRO A 77 -11.09 -9.97 -9.89
CA PRO A 77 -11.60 -10.92 -8.89
C PRO A 77 -10.56 -11.27 -7.81
N ILE A 78 -9.26 -11.33 -8.20
CA ILE A 78 -8.16 -11.60 -7.28
C ILE A 78 -7.93 -10.40 -6.37
N TRP A 79 -7.83 -9.18 -6.96
CA TRP A 79 -7.61 -7.94 -6.22
C TRP A 79 -8.73 -7.65 -5.23
N GLU A 80 -9.99 -7.77 -5.65
CA GLU A 80 -11.14 -7.61 -4.78
C GLU A 80 -11.19 -8.68 -3.67
N ALA A 81 -10.68 -9.87 -3.91
CA ALA A 81 -10.63 -10.92 -2.89
C ALA A 81 -9.60 -10.62 -1.81
N ILE A 82 -8.38 -10.22 -2.19
CA ILE A 82 -7.24 -10.06 -1.28
C ILE A 82 -7.16 -8.67 -0.63
N ALA A 83 -7.81 -7.64 -1.19
CA ALA A 83 -7.80 -6.29 -0.63
C ALA A 83 -8.43 -6.22 0.76
N ALA A 84 -7.97 -5.28 1.58
CA ALA A 84 -8.70 -4.84 2.76
C ALA A 84 -10.14 -4.46 2.38
N LYS A 85 -11.07 -4.60 3.31
CA LYS A 85 -12.49 -4.29 3.07
C LYS A 85 -13.04 -3.42 4.17
N VAL A 86 -13.94 -2.53 3.78
CA VAL A 86 -14.64 -1.64 4.70
C VAL A 86 -16.14 -1.92 4.66
N ASP A 87 -16.78 -1.66 5.78
CA ASP A 87 -18.22 -1.66 5.87
C ASP A 87 -18.79 -0.51 5.03
N PRO A 88 -19.76 -0.76 4.13
CA PRO A 88 -20.25 0.25 3.21
C PRO A 88 -21.03 1.39 3.88
N VAL A 89 -21.47 1.21 5.12
CA VAL A 89 -22.29 2.21 5.84
C VAL A 89 -21.40 3.06 6.75
N SER A 90 -20.58 2.41 7.56
CA SER A 90 -19.72 3.10 8.54
C SER A 90 -18.35 3.51 7.99
N GLY A 91 -17.92 2.94 6.86
CA GLY A 91 -16.57 3.12 6.33
C GLY A 91 -15.45 2.48 7.16
N ARG A 92 -15.79 1.80 8.24
CA ARG A 92 -14.80 1.16 9.11
C ARG A 92 -14.27 -0.12 8.49
N GLU A 93 -13.00 -0.40 8.74
CA GLU A 93 -12.38 -1.65 8.32
C GLU A 93 -13.11 -2.85 8.91
N LEU A 94 -13.30 -3.88 8.08
CA LEU A 94 -13.87 -5.15 8.53
C LEU A 94 -12.78 -5.98 9.20
N GLY A 95 -12.99 -6.28 10.48
CA GLY A 95 -12.13 -7.16 11.26
C GLY A 95 -12.31 -8.65 10.96
N GLY A 96 -11.57 -9.48 11.68
CA GLY A 96 -11.67 -10.94 11.58
C GLY A 96 -10.87 -11.55 10.44
N VAL A 97 -9.91 -10.80 9.90
CA VAL A 97 -8.98 -11.27 8.88
C VAL A 97 -8.00 -12.31 9.41
N ALA A 98 -7.69 -13.28 8.56
CA ALA A 98 -6.61 -14.24 8.79
C ALA A 98 -5.75 -14.34 7.53
N PRO A 99 -4.43 -14.59 7.66
CA PRO A 99 -3.55 -14.71 6.50
C PRO A 99 -4.07 -15.75 5.50
N GLY A 100 -4.11 -15.38 4.21
CA GLY A 100 -4.58 -16.25 3.15
C GLY A 100 -6.09 -16.57 3.16
N ARG A 101 -6.87 -15.90 4.00
CA ARG A 101 -8.34 -16.06 4.05
C ARG A 101 -9.03 -14.75 3.70
N PRO A 102 -9.42 -14.55 2.43
CA PRO A 102 -10.14 -13.35 2.01
C PRO A 102 -11.44 -13.14 2.80
N LEU A 103 -11.67 -11.91 3.26
CA LEU A 103 -12.94 -11.53 3.85
C LEU A 103 -14.06 -11.60 2.81
N ARG A 104 -15.22 -12.06 3.24
CA ARG A 104 -16.45 -12.02 2.45
C ARG A 104 -17.27 -10.79 2.83
N GLY A 105 -17.88 -10.16 1.83
CA GLY A 105 -18.68 -8.94 2.00
C GLY A 105 -17.80 -7.68 2.09
N GLY A 106 -18.44 -6.54 2.35
CA GLY A 106 -17.77 -5.24 2.39
C GLY A 106 -17.39 -4.68 1.02
N VAL A 107 -16.88 -3.46 1.03
CA VAL A 107 -16.33 -2.78 -0.14
C VAL A 107 -14.81 -2.95 -0.15
N PRO A 108 -14.22 -3.55 -1.20
CA PRO A 108 -12.78 -3.77 -1.25
C PRO A 108 -12.03 -2.45 -1.47
N CYS A 109 -10.90 -2.27 -0.75
CA CYS A 109 -10.00 -1.12 -0.90
C CYS A 109 -9.15 -1.26 -2.18
N THR A 110 -9.81 -1.39 -3.31
CA THR A 110 -9.20 -1.46 -4.63
C THR A 110 -10.16 -0.99 -5.71
N ALA A 111 -9.64 -0.27 -6.68
CA ALA A 111 -10.39 0.14 -7.87
C ALA A 111 -9.41 0.32 -9.04
N TYR A 112 -9.89 0.19 -10.27
CA TYR A 112 -9.09 0.52 -11.44
C TYR A 112 -8.72 2.00 -11.45
N ILE A 113 -7.43 2.31 -11.33
CA ILE A 113 -6.94 3.68 -11.24
C ILE A 113 -6.89 4.36 -12.61
N GLY A 114 -6.44 3.64 -13.63
CA GLY A 114 -6.30 4.21 -14.96
C GLY A 114 -5.32 3.41 -15.84
N PRO A 115 -5.09 3.87 -17.09
CA PRO A 115 -4.20 3.19 -18.02
C PRO A 115 -2.71 3.36 -17.64
N ASN A 116 -1.87 2.59 -18.28
CA ASN A 116 -0.41 2.66 -18.19
C ASN A 116 0.11 2.58 -16.73
N GLY A 117 1.06 3.43 -16.39
CA GLY A 117 1.65 3.51 -15.06
C GLY A 117 0.79 4.18 -13.98
N ALA A 118 -0.53 4.37 -14.20
CA ALA A 118 -1.41 5.12 -13.28
C ALA A 118 -1.41 4.55 -11.85
N GLY A 119 -1.36 3.24 -11.67
CA GLY A 119 -1.30 2.61 -10.35
C GLY A 119 -0.04 2.98 -9.57
N HIS A 120 1.13 2.90 -10.19
CA HIS A 120 2.39 3.32 -9.58
C HIS A 120 2.48 4.84 -9.39
N PHE A 121 1.87 5.63 -10.29
CA PHE A 121 1.80 7.08 -10.12
C PHE A 121 1.01 7.45 -8.86
N VAL A 122 -0.17 6.87 -8.66
CA VAL A 122 -0.99 7.13 -7.46
C VAL A 122 -0.27 6.64 -6.20
N LYS A 123 0.41 5.48 -6.26
CA LYS A 123 1.22 5.01 -5.11
C LYS A 123 2.38 5.96 -4.81
N MET A 124 3.02 6.52 -5.81
CA MET A 124 4.08 7.53 -5.62
C MET A 124 3.53 8.79 -4.93
N VAL A 125 2.36 9.28 -5.35
CA VAL A 125 1.70 10.44 -4.71
C VAL A 125 1.32 10.10 -3.26
N HIS A 126 0.72 8.93 -3.03
CA HIS A 126 0.43 8.42 -1.68
C HIS A 126 1.68 8.45 -0.79
N ASN A 127 2.78 7.86 -1.26
CA ASN A 127 4.01 7.83 -0.48
C ASN A 127 4.58 9.23 -0.22
N GLY A 128 4.46 10.16 -1.17
CA GLY A 128 4.88 11.54 -0.99
C GLY A 128 4.13 12.25 0.14
N ILE A 129 2.81 12.03 0.22
CA ILE A 129 1.96 12.56 1.31
C ILE A 129 2.34 11.87 2.63
N GLU A 130 2.43 10.55 2.65
CA GLU A 130 2.77 9.76 3.84
C GLU A 130 4.12 10.18 4.45
N TYR A 131 5.13 10.47 3.63
CA TYR A 131 6.42 10.98 4.12
C TYR A 131 6.30 12.38 4.73
N ALA A 132 5.43 13.24 4.21
CA ALA A 132 5.16 14.54 4.82
C ALA A 132 4.48 14.37 6.20
N ASP A 133 3.51 13.48 6.31
CA ASP A 133 2.85 13.16 7.58
C ASP A 133 3.85 12.62 8.61
N MET A 134 4.73 11.70 8.19
CA MET A 134 5.80 11.17 9.05
C MET A 134 6.76 12.26 9.53
N GLN A 135 7.09 13.23 8.66
CA GLN A 135 7.93 14.37 9.03
C GLN A 135 7.25 15.24 10.10
N VAL A 136 5.97 15.57 9.92
CA VAL A 136 5.20 16.36 10.89
C VAL A 136 5.06 15.62 12.22
N ILE A 137 4.88 14.31 12.22
CA ILE A 137 4.89 13.48 13.42
C ILE A 137 6.24 13.58 14.13
N GLY A 138 7.34 13.44 13.40
CA GLY A 138 8.69 13.56 13.94
C GLY A 138 8.97 14.94 14.55
N GLU A 139 8.54 16.01 13.88
CA GLU A 139 8.65 17.38 14.40
C GLU A 139 7.80 17.59 15.66
N SER A 140 6.58 17.04 15.68
CA SER A 140 5.71 17.08 16.85
C SER A 140 6.33 16.36 18.05
N TYR A 141 6.90 15.17 17.82
CA TYR A 141 7.66 14.44 18.84
C TYR A 141 8.81 15.29 19.39
N TRP A 142 9.60 15.90 18.49
CA TRP A 142 10.75 16.74 18.86
C TRP A 142 10.32 17.94 19.72
N LEU A 143 9.24 18.64 19.34
CA LEU A 143 8.70 19.76 20.10
C LEU A 143 8.24 19.34 21.51
N LEU A 144 7.51 18.24 21.62
CA LEU A 144 7.04 17.73 22.91
C LEU A 144 8.19 17.31 23.82
N ARG A 145 9.24 16.75 23.25
CA ARG A 145 10.44 16.33 23.98
C ARG A 145 11.30 17.53 24.40
N GLU A 146 11.72 18.35 23.45
CA GLU A 146 12.75 19.37 23.68
C GLU A 146 12.18 20.66 24.32
N LEU A 147 10.97 21.06 23.96
CA LEU A 147 10.31 22.23 24.54
C LEU A 147 9.33 21.85 25.66
N GLY A 148 8.63 20.75 25.52
CA GLY A 148 7.70 20.26 26.54
C GLY A 148 8.37 19.52 27.68
N GLY A 149 9.61 19.06 27.50
CA GLY A 149 10.35 18.26 28.51
C GLY A 149 9.71 16.90 28.83
N LEU A 150 8.87 16.40 27.92
CA LEU A 150 8.12 15.16 28.17
C LEU A 150 9.01 13.92 27.88
N PRO A 151 8.94 12.88 28.73
CA PRO A 151 9.54 11.58 28.44
C PRO A 151 8.75 10.86 27.33
N ALA A 152 9.38 9.83 26.70
CA ALA A 152 8.82 9.16 25.52
C ALA A 152 7.43 8.53 25.78
N ASP A 153 7.22 7.91 26.92
CA ASP A 153 5.93 7.32 27.31
C ASP A 153 4.82 8.36 27.47
N ALA A 154 5.12 9.52 28.07
CA ALA A 154 4.16 10.63 28.16
C ALA A 154 3.83 11.23 26.79
N ILE A 155 4.80 11.27 25.86
CA ILE A 155 4.55 11.66 24.47
C ILE A 155 3.68 10.59 23.79
N GLY A 156 3.91 9.30 24.05
CA GLY A 156 3.06 8.21 23.59
C GLY A 156 1.60 8.39 24.01
N ASP A 157 1.34 8.81 25.27
CA ASP A 157 0.00 9.11 25.77
C ASP A 157 -0.66 10.28 25.02
N VAL A 158 0.11 11.29 24.62
CA VAL A 158 -0.37 12.42 23.78
C VAL A 158 -0.83 11.89 22.43
N PHE A 159 0.02 11.10 21.74
CA PHE A 159 -0.34 10.48 20.45
C PHE A 159 -1.54 9.53 20.57
N ALA A 160 -1.60 8.71 21.61
CA ALA A 160 -2.75 7.85 21.89
C ALA A 160 -4.05 8.67 22.10
N THR A 161 -3.93 9.87 22.69
CA THR A 161 -5.08 10.79 22.83
C THR A 161 -5.49 11.38 21.48
N TRP A 162 -4.55 11.81 20.65
CA TRP A 162 -4.82 12.30 19.31
C TRP A 162 -5.45 11.23 18.42
N ASN A 163 -5.06 9.97 18.59
CA ASN A 163 -5.66 8.84 17.84
C ASN A 163 -7.12 8.55 18.19
N ARG A 164 -7.66 9.14 19.26
CA ARG A 164 -9.08 9.07 19.61
C ARG A 164 -9.93 10.20 19.04
N GLY A 165 -9.31 11.17 18.36
CA GLY A 165 -9.94 12.36 17.78
C GLY A 165 -9.76 12.48 16.28
N ASP A 166 -9.70 13.70 15.79
CA ASP A 166 -9.63 14.04 14.36
C ASP A 166 -8.34 13.56 13.67
N LEU A 167 -7.29 13.31 14.44
CA LEU A 167 -6.00 12.81 13.94
C LEU A 167 -5.92 11.27 13.94
N ALA A 168 -7.02 10.57 14.21
CA ALA A 168 -7.04 9.11 14.22
C ALA A 168 -6.54 8.53 12.89
N SER A 169 -5.43 7.79 12.94
CA SER A 169 -4.81 7.19 11.77
C SER A 169 -3.82 6.10 12.17
N TYR A 170 -3.50 5.22 11.21
CA TYR A 170 -2.50 4.19 11.41
C TYR A 170 -1.13 4.75 11.87
N LEU A 171 -0.67 5.86 11.26
CA LEU A 171 0.63 6.45 11.63
C LEU A 171 0.62 7.01 13.06
N ILE A 172 -0.46 7.62 13.51
CA ILE A 172 -0.59 8.12 14.88
C ILE A 172 -0.67 6.95 15.88
N GLU A 173 -1.42 5.89 15.54
CA GLU A 173 -1.53 4.67 16.35
C GLU A 173 -0.16 4.03 16.59
N ILE A 174 0.56 3.70 15.51
CA ILE A 174 1.86 3.05 15.64
C ILE A 174 2.90 3.95 16.30
N THR A 175 2.79 5.29 16.17
CA THR A 175 3.67 6.22 16.89
C THR A 175 3.46 6.12 18.38
N ALA A 176 2.21 6.08 18.86
CA ALA A 176 1.90 5.88 20.27
C ALA A 176 2.47 4.54 20.76
N ASP A 177 2.25 3.46 19.99
CA ASP A 177 2.72 2.11 20.36
C ASP A 177 4.25 2.04 20.44
N ILE A 178 4.96 2.61 19.48
CA ILE A 178 6.44 2.64 19.44
C ILE A 178 6.98 3.38 20.69
N LEU A 179 6.36 4.50 21.06
CA LEU A 179 6.84 5.33 22.17
C LEU A 179 6.60 4.66 23.56
N HIS A 180 5.70 3.70 23.64
CA HIS A 180 5.50 2.88 24.82
C HIS A 180 6.37 1.60 24.87
N GLN A 181 7.08 1.27 23.78
CA GLN A 181 7.99 0.13 23.77
C GLN A 181 9.22 0.43 24.63
N ARG A 182 9.60 -0.57 25.43
CA ARG A 182 10.86 -0.56 26.18
C ARG A 182 11.79 -1.58 25.56
N ASP A 183 13.02 -1.15 25.30
CA ASP A 183 14.05 -2.07 24.85
C ASP A 183 14.30 -3.10 25.97
N PRO A 184 14.15 -4.39 25.71
CA PRO A 184 14.53 -5.40 26.68
C PRO A 184 16.07 -5.43 26.75
N VAL A 185 16.65 -4.68 27.68
CA VAL A 185 18.10 -4.73 28.00
C VAL A 185 18.35 -5.90 28.90
#